data_80f7306c6516cdec3d34860a84127c17
#
_entry.id   80f7306c6516cdec3d34860a84127c17
#
_cell.length_a   1.000
_cell.length_b   1.000
_cell.length_c   1.000
_cell.angle_alpha   90.00
_cell.angle_beta   90.00
_cell.angle_gamma   90.00
#
_symmetry.space_group_name_H-M   'P 1'
#
loop_
_entity.id
_entity.type
_entity.pdbx_description
1 polymer ?
#
loop_
_entity_poly.entity_id
_entity_poly.type
_entity_poly.pdbx_seq_one_letter_code
_entity_poly.pdbx_strand_id
1 'polypeptide(L)'
;MSLRKINKTSIFSLTAALMMTANLHAQSSYTVTVNPNICYQTIADFGSSDCWTADFVGKYFSNTEKEKSAKWLFSQEMDADGNPEGIGLSMWRVNLGAGSAEQGSESGIEDITRRGYCFLDAKGNYDWTKSAGQQYFMQQAKKYGVDHFLLFSN
;
A
#
# COMPACT_ATOMS: atom_id res chain seq x y z
N MET A 1 -35.18 63.59 20.23
CA MET A 1 -35.00 62.36 19.47
C MET A 1 -33.75 61.73 20.05
N SER A 2 -33.92 60.69 20.92
CA SER A 2 -32.80 60.05 21.68
C SER A 2 -32.24 58.89 20.90
N LEU A 3 -30.97 59.03 20.52
CA LEU A 3 -30.21 57.93 19.87
C LEU A 3 -29.86 56.89 20.95
N ARG A 4 -30.44 55.68 20.85
CA ARG A 4 -30.06 54.53 21.69
C ARG A 4 -28.61 54.14 21.35
N LYS A 5 -27.70 54.22 22.33
CA LYS A 5 -26.32 53.69 22.23
C LYS A 5 -26.41 52.17 22.04
N ILE A 6 -26.00 51.71 20.89
CA ILE A 6 -25.83 50.28 20.62
C ILE A 6 -24.63 49.79 21.43
N ASN A 7 -24.85 48.84 22.30
CA ASN A 7 -23.82 48.31 23.21
C ASN A 7 -22.82 47.48 22.41
N LYS A 8 -21.51 47.75 22.53
CA LYS A 8 -20.43 47.05 21.79
C LYS A 8 -20.44 45.57 21.97
N THR A 9 -20.95 45.08 23.10
CA THR A 9 -21.15 43.62 23.40
C THR A 9 -22.20 42.98 22.50
N SER A 10 -23.27 43.69 22.13
CA SER A 10 -24.31 43.16 21.25
C SER A 10 -23.85 42.98 19.80
N ILE A 11 -22.93 43.83 19.32
CA ILE A 11 -22.36 43.74 17.98
C ILE A 11 -21.39 42.56 17.91
N PHE A 12 -20.61 42.29 18.99
CA PHE A 12 -19.68 41.17 19.04
C PHE A 12 -20.39 39.83 19.08
N SER A 13 -21.55 39.70 19.78
CA SER A 13 -22.37 38.50 19.80
C SER A 13 -23.02 38.21 18.45
N LEU A 14 -23.42 39.23 17.72
CA LEU A 14 -24.05 39.08 16.41
C LEU A 14 -23.03 38.63 15.34
N THR A 15 -21.79 39.16 15.39
CA THR A 15 -20.71 38.74 14.47
C THR A 15 -20.23 37.32 14.76
N ALA A 16 -20.15 36.92 16.03
CA ALA A 16 -19.78 35.54 16.40
C ALA A 16 -20.84 34.52 15.97
N ALA A 17 -22.13 34.86 16.09
CA ALA A 17 -23.23 34.00 15.60
C ALA A 17 -23.22 33.86 14.06
N LEU A 18 -22.87 34.95 13.32
CA LEU A 18 -22.81 34.89 11.86
C LEU A 18 -21.62 34.09 11.35
N MET A 19 -20.50 34.04 12.11
CA MET A 19 -19.34 33.22 11.74
C MET A 19 -19.51 31.72 12.02
N MET A 20 -20.40 31.33 12.93
CA MET A 20 -20.71 29.90 13.20
C MET A 20 -21.63 29.28 12.14
N THR A 21 -22.34 30.06 11.34
CA THR A 21 -23.25 29.54 10.30
C THR A 21 -22.55 29.28 8.96
N ALA A 22 -21.29 29.74 8.77
CA ALA A 22 -20.60 29.65 7.50
C ALA A 22 -19.94 28.27 7.24
N ASN A 23 -19.98 27.31 8.16
CA ASN A 23 -19.34 26.01 8.02
C ASN A 23 -20.33 24.82 7.88
N LEU A 24 -21.57 25.07 7.50
CA LEU A 24 -22.46 24.00 7.05
C LEU A 24 -22.12 23.64 5.60
N HIS A 25 -21.00 22.95 5.43
CA HIS A 25 -20.76 22.22 4.19
C HIS A 25 -21.82 21.13 4.11
N ALA A 26 -22.74 21.28 3.18
CA ALA A 26 -23.67 20.21 2.84
C ALA A 26 -22.82 19.00 2.40
N GLN A 27 -22.76 17.98 3.25
CA GLN A 27 -22.11 16.73 2.90
C GLN A 27 -22.97 16.07 1.82
N SER A 28 -22.46 16.07 0.59
CA SER A 28 -23.12 15.35 -0.52
C SER A 28 -23.05 13.86 -0.21
N SER A 29 -24.18 13.23 0.03
CA SER A 29 -24.27 11.78 0.15
C SER A 29 -24.46 11.17 -1.23
N TYR A 30 -23.63 10.22 -1.59
CA TYR A 30 -23.79 9.41 -2.79
C TYR A 30 -24.28 8.02 -2.38
N THR A 31 -25.34 7.56 -3.04
CA THR A 31 -25.80 6.18 -2.85
C THR A 31 -25.22 5.32 -3.95
N VAL A 32 -24.45 4.32 -3.58
CA VAL A 32 -23.96 3.28 -4.49
C VAL A 32 -24.82 2.04 -4.29
N THR A 33 -25.47 1.59 -5.37
CA THR A 33 -26.25 0.36 -5.33
C THR A 33 -25.46 -0.77 -5.98
N VAL A 34 -25.14 -1.80 -5.20
CA VAL A 34 -24.50 -3.03 -5.70
C VAL A 34 -25.61 -4.06 -5.94
N ASN A 35 -25.73 -4.53 -7.18
CA ASN A 35 -26.63 -5.61 -7.51
C ASN A 35 -25.82 -6.91 -7.74
N PRO A 36 -25.81 -7.84 -6.79
CA PRO A 36 -25.01 -9.07 -6.87
C PRO A 36 -25.48 -10.04 -7.95
N ASN A 37 -26.67 -9.83 -8.52
CA ASN A 37 -27.20 -10.67 -9.59
C ASN A 37 -26.76 -10.23 -10.99
N ILE A 38 -26.05 -9.11 -11.11
CA ILE A 38 -25.52 -8.61 -12.37
C ILE A 38 -24.01 -8.79 -12.38
N CYS A 39 -23.51 -9.72 -13.17
CA CYS A 39 -22.09 -9.98 -13.38
C CYS A 39 -21.69 -9.50 -14.78
N TYR A 40 -20.68 -8.63 -14.87
CA TYR A 40 -20.15 -8.14 -16.15
C TYR A 40 -18.91 -8.91 -16.58
N GLN A 41 -18.00 -9.20 -15.64
CA GLN A 41 -16.77 -9.91 -15.91
C GLN A 41 -16.31 -10.69 -14.68
N THR A 42 -15.46 -11.68 -14.90
CA THR A 42 -14.75 -12.38 -13.83
C THR A 42 -13.42 -11.69 -13.60
N ILE A 43 -13.16 -11.29 -12.34
CA ILE A 43 -11.84 -10.79 -11.92
C ILE A 43 -10.98 -12.03 -11.65
N ALA A 44 -9.84 -12.12 -12.36
CA ALA A 44 -8.93 -13.26 -12.18
C ALA A 44 -8.16 -13.13 -10.86
N ASP A 45 -7.60 -11.94 -10.58
CA ASP A 45 -6.73 -11.73 -9.44
C ASP A 45 -6.82 -10.30 -8.88
N PHE A 46 -6.48 -10.19 -7.60
CA PHE A 46 -6.09 -8.93 -6.97
C PHE A 46 -4.61 -9.03 -6.60
N GLY A 47 -3.77 -8.25 -7.23
CA GLY A 47 -2.33 -8.33 -7.07
C GLY A 47 -1.67 -7.01 -6.71
N SER A 48 -0.45 -7.11 -6.23
CA SER A 48 0.45 -5.98 -6.02
C SER A 48 1.85 -6.32 -6.49
N SER A 49 2.68 -5.30 -6.68
CA SER A 49 4.10 -5.44 -6.95
C SER A 49 4.91 -5.29 -5.66
N ASP A 50 5.97 -6.06 -5.53
CA ASP A 50 6.92 -5.94 -4.42
C ASP A 50 7.72 -4.63 -4.46
N CYS A 51 7.82 -3.99 -5.64
CA CYS A 51 8.42 -2.67 -5.87
C CYS A 51 9.76 -2.47 -5.16
N TRP A 52 10.64 -3.49 -5.17
CA TRP A 52 11.95 -3.56 -4.52
C TRP A 52 11.94 -3.38 -3.00
N THR A 53 11.01 -2.61 -2.44
CA THR A 53 10.91 -2.37 -1.00
C THR A 53 10.65 -3.67 -0.22
N ALA A 54 9.97 -4.64 -0.80
CA ALA A 54 9.77 -5.95 -0.18
C ALA A 54 11.10 -6.69 0.02
N ASP A 55 12.09 -6.53 -0.86
CA ASP A 55 13.43 -7.07 -0.63
C ASP A 55 14.08 -6.47 0.63
N PHE A 56 13.99 -5.15 0.78
CA PHE A 56 14.53 -4.47 1.96
C PHE A 56 13.83 -4.94 3.25
N VAL A 57 12.51 -4.98 3.27
CA VAL A 57 11.73 -5.44 4.43
C VAL A 57 12.05 -6.90 4.75
N GLY A 58 12.04 -7.78 3.76
CA GLY A 58 12.30 -9.20 3.96
C GLY A 58 13.72 -9.52 4.40
N LYS A 59 14.69 -8.63 4.10
CA LYS A 59 16.09 -8.80 4.44
C LYS A 59 16.46 -8.21 5.81
N TYR A 60 15.92 -7.04 6.15
CA TYR A 60 16.41 -6.25 7.29
C TYR A 60 15.44 -6.17 8.47
N PHE A 61 14.16 -6.42 8.27
CA PHE A 61 13.19 -6.41 9.36
C PHE A 61 13.30 -7.68 10.21
N SER A 62 12.86 -7.59 11.46
CA SER A 62 12.78 -8.75 12.35
C SER A 62 11.85 -9.84 11.78
N ASN A 63 12.03 -11.08 12.20
CA ASN A 63 11.17 -12.18 11.76
C ASN A 63 9.69 -11.88 12.06
N THR A 64 9.39 -11.35 13.24
CA THR A 64 8.03 -11.00 13.64
C THR A 64 7.41 -9.95 12.73
N GLU A 65 8.17 -8.90 12.37
CA GLU A 65 7.66 -7.81 11.52
C GLU A 65 7.41 -8.27 10.08
N LYS A 66 8.34 -9.02 9.50
CA LYS A 66 8.17 -9.51 8.13
C LYS A 66 7.10 -10.60 8.01
N GLU A 67 6.92 -11.46 9.03
CA GLU A 67 5.83 -12.42 9.09
C GLU A 67 4.47 -11.71 9.19
N LYS A 68 4.38 -10.69 10.04
CA LYS A 68 3.19 -9.85 10.17
C LYS A 68 2.86 -9.12 8.86
N SER A 69 3.88 -8.58 8.20
CA SER A 69 3.73 -7.93 6.89
C SER A 69 3.22 -8.91 5.83
N ALA A 70 3.77 -10.11 5.78
CA ALA A 70 3.32 -11.16 4.87
C ALA A 70 1.88 -11.59 5.16
N LYS A 71 1.51 -11.73 6.43
CA LYS A 71 0.13 -12.03 6.84
C LYS A 71 -0.84 -10.94 6.36
N TRP A 72 -0.51 -9.67 6.57
CA TRP A 72 -1.35 -8.56 6.13
C TRP A 72 -1.54 -8.49 4.61
N LEU A 73 -0.52 -8.87 3.84
CA LEU A 73 -0.59 -8.88 2.38
C LEU A 73 -1.40 -10.06 1.84
N PHE A 74 -1.19 -11.25 2.38
CA PHE A 74 -1.59 -12.48 1.71
C PHE A 74 -2.67 -13.28 2.43
N SER A 75 -2.91 -13.08 3.76
CA SER A 75 -3.93 -13.84 4.47
C SER A 75 -5.33 -13.54 3.94
N GLN A 76 -6.09 -14.59 3.70
CA GLN A 76 -7.52 -14.55 3.38
C GLN A 76 -8.38 -15.00 4.57
N GLU A 77 -7.73 -15.24 5.71
CA GLU A 77 -8.40 -15.66 6.94
C GLU A 77 -9.16 -14.50 7.59
N MET A 78 -10.20 -14.87 8.33
CA MET A 78 -10.96 -13.95 9.20
C MET A 78 -10.60 -14.25 10.65
N ASP A 79 -10.57 -13.21 11.48
CA ASP A 79 -10.46 -13.37 12.92
C ASP A 79 -11.79 -13.88 13.55
N ALA A 80 -11.79 -14.10 14.88
CA ALA A 80 -12.95 -14.61 15.59
C ALA A 80 -14.17 -13.66 15.54
N ASP A 81 -13.95 -12.38 15.26
CA ASP A 81 -14.97 -11.35 15.15
C ASP A 81 -15.44 -11.14 13.69
N GLY A 82 -14.86 -11.89 12.76
CA GLY A 82 -15.17 -11.82 11.33
C GLY A 82 -14.47 -10.68 10.58
N ASN A 83 -13.41 -10.09 11.14
CA ASN A 83 -12.61 -9.10 10.44
C ASN A 83 -11.50 -9.78 9.63
N PRO A 84 -11.15 -9.26 8.43
CA PRO A 84 -10.08 -9.84 7.65
C PRO A 84 -8.72 -9.63 8.33
N GLU A 85 -7.93 -10.68 8.40
CA GLU A 85 -6.57 -10.63 8.96
C GLU A 85 -5.54 -10.06 7.96
N GLY A 86 -5.88 -10.02 6.68
CA GLY A 86 -5.07 -9.47 5.60
C GLY A 86 -5.92 -8.95 4.45
N ILE A 87 -5.27 -8.36 3.44
CA ILE A 87 -5.95 -7.88 2.23
C ILE A 87 -6.14 -8.97 1.17
N GLY A 88 -5.61 -10.17 1.40
CA GLY A 88 -5.87 -11.36 0.61
C GLY A 88 -5.40 -11.27 -0.85
N LEU A 89 -4.19 -10.75 -1.09
CA LEU A 89 -3.65 -10.71 -2.45
C LEU A 89 -3.57 -12.12 -3.04
N SER A 90 -4.05 -12.29 -4.26
CA SER A 90 -4.04 -13.55 -5.02
C SER A 90 -2.97 -13.61 -6.11
N MET A 91 -2.32 -12.47 -6.41
CA MET A 91 -1.20 -12.37 -7.34
C MET A 91 -0.07 -11.54 -6.74
N TRP A 92 1.18 -11.95 -6.96
CA TRP A 92 2.37 -11.21 -6.56
C TRP A 92 3.30 -10.94 -7.74
N ARG A 93 3.59 -9.66 -8.01
CA ARG A 93 4.46 -9.24 -9.10
C ARG A 93 5.87 -8.99 -8.58
N VAL A 94 6.87 -9.58 -9.23
CA VAL A 94 8.26 -9.62 -8.77
C VAL A 94 9.21 -9.21 -9.90
N ASN A 95 10.21 -8.39 -9.59
CA ASN A 95 11.27 -8.03 -10.52
C ASN A 95 12.35 -9.14 -10.60
N LEU A 96 12.69 -9.58 -11.81
CA LEU A 96 13.73 -10.57 -12.08
C LEU A 96 15.05 -9.93 -12.51
N GLY A 97 15.57 -9.04 -11.66
CA GLY A 97 16.85 -8.41 -11.90
C GLY A 97 16.73 -7.03 -12.52
N ALA A 98 17.58 -6.12 -12.06
CA ALA A 98 17.67 -4.76 -12.56
C ALA A 98 19.12 -4.28 -12.61
N GLY A 99 19.96 -4.58 -11.60
CA GLY A 99 21.36 -4.20 -11.54
C GLY A 99 21.60 -2.83 -10.89
N SER A 100 20.57 -2.11 -10.46
CA SER A 100 20.76 -0.81 -9.83
C SER A 100 21.44 -0.90 -8.46
N ALA A 101 21.33 -2.04 -7.77
CA ALA A 101 22.04 -2.27 -6.51
C ALA A 101 23.55 -2.41 -6.74
N GLU A 102 23.97 -3.10 -7.79
CA GLU A 102 25.37 -3.27 -8.18
C GLU A 102 25.98 -1.98 -8.69
N GLN A 103 25.19 -1.15 -9.39
CA GLN A 103 25.64 0.16 -9.87
C GLN A 103 25.79 1.19 -8.73
N GLY A 104 25.13 0.96 -7.59
CA GLY A 104 25.21 1.87 -6.47
C GLY A 104 24.72 3.27 -6.79
N SER A 105 25.53 4.31 -6.52
CA SER A 105 25.21 5.71 -6.82
C SER A 105 25.10 6.00 -8.32
N GLU A 106 25.83 5.27 -9.16
CA GLU A 106 25.79 5.42 -10.61
C GLU A 106 24.43 5.06 -11.22
N SER A 107 23.59 4.33 -10.49
CA SER A 107 22.23 4.04 -10.92
C SER A 107 21.30 5.25 -10.97
N GLY A 108 21.69 6.39 -10.37
CA GLY A 108 20.85 7.56 -10.21
C GLY A 108 19.68 7.37 -9.22
N ILE A 109 19.62 6.23 -8.53
CA ILE A 109 18.60 5.95 -7.52
C ILE A 109 19.21 6.20 -6.14
N GLU A 110 18.81 7.29 -5.49
CA GLU A 110 19.34 7.66 -4.17
C GLU A 110 18.84 6.72 -3.07
N ASP A 111 17.55 6.41 -3.06
CA ASP A 111 16.94 5.53 -2.08
C ASP A 111 17.35 4.07 -2.32
N ILE A 112 18.20 3.56 -1.43
CA ILE A 112 18.72 2.18 -1.49
C ILE A 112 17.62 1.12 -1.42
N THR A 113 16.47 1.42 -0.80
CA THR A 113 15.33 0.49 -0.72
C THR A 113 14.64 0.28 -2.07
N ARG A 114 14.94 1.12 -3.05
CA ARG A 114 14.40 1.06 -4.42
C ARG A 114 15.38 0.48 -5.43
N ARG A 115 16.58 0.09 -5.00
CA ARG A 115 17.57 -0.55 -5.89
C ARG A 115 17.30 -2.04 -5.99
N GLY A 116 17.24 -2.54 -7.22
CA GLY A 116 17.07 -3.97 -7.51
C GLY A 116 18.40 -4.63 -7.88
N TYR A 117 18.59 -5.88 -7.47
CA TYR A 117 19.76 -6.68 -7.81
C TYR A 117 19.63 -7.32 -9.18
N CYS A 118 20.78 -7.55 -9.85
CA CYS A 118 20.88 -8.45 -10.98
C CYS A 118 21.41 -9.82 -10.51
N PHE A 119 20.70 -10.90 -10.82
CA PHE A 119 21.10 -12.25 -10.44
C PHE A 119 22.29 -12.74 -11.29
N LEU A 120 22.43 -12.26 -12.53
CA LEU A 120 23.48 -12.66 -13.46
C LEU A 120 24.69 -11.74 -13.29
N ASP A 121 25.88 -12.31 -13.07
CA ASP A 121 27.14 -11.56 -13.07
C ASP A 121 27.71 -11.35 -14.48
N ALA A 122 28.75 -10.51 -14.60
CA ALA A 122 29.41 -10.24 -15.86
C ALA A 122 30.14 -11.46 -16.47
N LYS A 123 30.28 -12.55 -15.73
CA LYS A 123 30.91 -13.81 -16.18
C LYS A 123 29.89 -14.85 -16.62
N GLY A 124 28.61 -14.54 -16.52
CA GLY A 124 27.53 -15.45 -16.87
C GLY A 124 27.10 -16.41 -15.76
N ASN A 125 27.49 -16.17 -14.52
CA ASN A 125 27.07 -16.99 -13.38
C ASN A 125 25.87 -16.37 -12.69
N TYR A 126 24.94 -17.22 -12.26
CA TYR A 126 23.77 -16.79 -11.46
C TYR A 126 24.06 -16.87 -9.97
N ASP A 127 23.76 -15.79 -9.27
CA ASP A 127 23.81 -15.72 -7.79
C ASP A 127 22.39 -15.61 -7.21
N TRP A 128 21.83 -16.73 -6.83
CA TRP A 128 20.50 -16.82 -6.25
C TRP A 128 20.42 -16.44 -4.77
N THR A 129 21.53 -16.02 -4.16
CA THR A 129 21.50 -15.48 -2.79
C THR A 129 21.07 -14.01 -2.75
N LYS A 130 21.09 -13.35 -3.90
CA LYS A 130 20.61 -11.97 -4.05
C LYS A 130 19.10 -11.89 -3.91
N SER A 131 18.59 -10.69 -3.60
CA SER A 131 17.16 -10.43 -3.38
C SER A 131 16.49 -11.41 -2.41
N ALA A 132 17.19 -11.76 -1.32
CA ALA A 132 16.71 -12.75 -0.35
C ALA A 132 15.41 -12.33 0.32
N GLY A 133 15.19 -11.03 0.51
CA GLY A 133 13.94 -10.50 1.06
C GLY A 133 12.77 -10.65 0.10
N GLN A 134 12.98 -10.39 -1.19
CA GLN A 134 12.01 -10.64 -2.25
C GLN A 134 11.63 -12.12 -2.32
N GLN A 135 12.63 -13.01 -2.28
CA GLN A 135 12.41 -14.47 -2.25
C GLN A 135 11.62 -14.90 -1.02
N TYR A 136 11.90 -14.27 0.14
CA TYR A 136 11.13 -14.51 1.36
C TYR A 136 9.64 -14.21 1.15
N PHE A 137 9.29 -13.03 0.59
CA PHE A 137 7.89 -12.67 0.35
C PHE A 137 7.23 -13.58 -0.70
N MET A 138 7.94 -14.03 -1.73
CA MET A 138 7.43 -15.02 -2.67
C MET A 138 7.08 -16.34 -1.96
N GLN A 139 7.95 -16.81 -1.08
CA GLN A 139 7.71 -18.02 -0.29
C GLN A 139 6.52 -17.87 0.66
N GLN A 140 6.40 -16.71 1.32
CA GLN A 140 5.23 -16.42 2.16
C GLN A 140 3.95 -16.32 1.34
N ALA A 141 3.95 -15.63 0.21
CA ALA A 141 2.82 -15.56 -0.69
C ALA A 141 2.32 -16.97 -1.05
N LYS A 142 3.23 -17.86 -1.47
CA LYS A 142 2.91 -19.25 -1.76
C LYS A 142 2.35 -20.02 -0.55
N LYS A 143 2.90 -19.77 0.65
CA LYS A 143 2.40 -20.37 1.90
C LYS A 143 0.96 -19.98 2.21
N TYR A 144 0.56 -18.75 1.86
CA TYR A 144 -0.81 -18.22 2.00
C TYR A 144 -1.72 -18.56 0.82
N GLY A 145 -1.28 -19.40 -0.13
CA GLY A 145 -2.09 -19.87 -1.24
C GLY A 145 -2.05 -19.03 -2.50
N VAL A 146 -1.16 -18.03 -2.57
CA VAL A 146 -0.91 -17.31 -3.83
C VAL A 146 -0.20 -18.25 -4.81
N ASP A 147 -0.81 -18.52 -5.94
CA ASP A 147 -0.29 -19.40 -6.99
C ASP A 147 0.04 -18.63 -8.30
N HIS A 148 -0.42 -17.40 -8.42
CA HIS A 148 -0.11 -16.53 -9.56
C HIS A 148 1.03 -15.56 -9.25
N PHE A 149 2.14 -15.71 -9.98
CA PHE A 149 3.31 -14.83 -9.90
C PHE A 149 3.58 -14.21 -11.26
N LEU A 150 3.68 -12.88 -11.29
CA LEU A 150 4.10 -12.14 -12.47
C LEU A 150 5.58 -11.77 -12.32
N LEU A 151 6.45 -12.47 -13.02
CA LEU A 151 7.88 -12.18 -13.05
C LEU A 151 8.19 -11.30 -14.26
N PHE A 152 8.91 -10.21 -14.05
CA PHE A 152 9.31 -9.33 -15.16
C PHE A 152 10.79 -8.98 -15.05
N SER A 153 11.46 -8.92 -16.20
CA SER A 153 12.83 -8.42 -16.33
C SER A 153 12.82 -6.94 -16.73
N ASN A 154 13.82 -6.20 -16.28
CA ASN A 154 14.13 -4.85 -16.75
C ASN A 154 15.14 -4.92 -17.90
#